data_8bc08049717e1d7dd032d1a30ea17037
#
_entry.id   8bc08049717e1d7dd032d1a30ea17037
#
_cell.length_a   1.000
_cell.length_b   1.000
_cell.length_c   1.000
_cell.angle_alpha   90.00
_cell.angle_beta   90.00
_cell.angle_gamma   90.00
#
_symmetry.space_group_name_H-M   'P 1'
#
loop_
_entity.id
_entity.type
_entity.pdbx_description
1 polymer ?
#
loop_
_entity_poly.entity_id
_entity_poly.type
_entity_poly.pdbx_seq_one_letter_code
_entity_poly.pdbx_strand_id
1 'polypeptide(L)'
;DKTKPTILIYHTHTTESYQMLDTDWFTKSYQTRSNLATRNMVRVGDEIVAQLEAAGFAVIHDTKIYDATYNGAYYRSEDAIEAYQKKYPQLQVLLDIHRDAIQTNDTTRIKPVATINGKKAAQIMIISGCEGGGVTDFPDWRYNLRFATQLQKICEESYPGLMRPLYFCNRQYNMH
;
A
#
# COMPACT_ATOMS: atom_id res chain seq x y z
N ASP A 1 5.18 -20.65 -11.94
CA ASP A 1 6.08 -20.27 -13.04
C ASP A 1 6.52 -18.79 -12.87
N LYS A 2 7.77 -18.60 -12.46
CA LYS A 2 8.33 -17.26 -12.16
C LYS A 2 8.39 -16.34 -13.41
N THR A 3 8.21 -16.87 -14.60
CA THR A 3 8.16 -16.07 -15.84
C THR A 3 6.77 -15.47 -16.12
N LYS A 4 5.77 -15.89 -15.33
CA LYS A 4 4.37 -15.45 -15.48
C LYS A 4 3.88 -14.82 -14.17
N PRO A 5 4.28 -13.58 -13.87
CA PRO A 5 3.87 -12.92 -12.63
C PRO A 5 2.36 -12.71 -12.62
N THR A 6 1.77 -12.98 -11.45
CA THR A 6 0.34 -12.81 -11.20
C THR A 6 0.04 -11.70 -10.19
N ILE A 7 1.08 -11.19 -9.54
CA ILE A 7 1.00 -10.14 -8.53
C ILE A 7 1.92 -8.99 -8.91
N LEU A 8 1.44 -7.77 -8.79
CA LEU A 8 2.24 -6.54 -8.90
C LEU A 8 2.18 -5.80 -7.56
N ILE A 9 3.34 -5.53 -6.97
CA ILE A 9 3.53 -4.63 -5.84
C ILE A 9 4.13 -3.34 -6.36
N TYR A 10 3.54 -2.21 -6.02
CA TYR A 10 4.01 -0.89 -6.43
C TYR A 10 3.73 0.17 -5.36
N HIS A 11 4.19 1.40 -5.57
CA HIS A 11 4.11 2.47 -4.59
C HIS A 11 3.89 3.81 -5.29
N THR A 12 2.65 4.27 -5.39
CA THR A 12 2.36 5.61 -5.98
C THR A 12 3.08 6.72 -5.21
N HIS A 13 3.15 6.59 -3.89
CA HIS A 13 3.93 7.48 -3.03
C HIS A 13 5.19 6.77 -2.52
N THR A 14 6.07 6.42 -3.46
CA THR A 14 7.29 5.63 -3.22
C THR A 14 8.19 6.21 -2.14
N THR A 15 8.28 7.57 -2.08
CA THR A 15 9.16 8.25 -1.12
C THR A 15 8.64 8.28 0.30
N GLU A 16 7.40 7.87 0.56
CA GLU A 16 6.86 7.79 1.92
C GLU A 16 7.74 6.91 2.80
N SER A 17 7.96 7.36 4.04
CA SER A 17 8.84 6.67 4.98
C SER A 17 8.28 6.69 6.39
N TYR A 18 8.70 5.72 7.19
CA TYR A 18 8.40 5.67 8.61
C TYR A 18 9.44 6.46 9.42
N GLN A 19 9.06 6.82 10.63
CA GLN A 19 10.02 7.33 11.61
C GLN A 19 11.03 6.22 11.94
N MET A 20 12.33 6.54 11.85
CA MET A 20 13.40 5.56 11.99
C MET A 20 13.60 5.09 13.44
N LEU A 21 13.20 5.90 14.40
CA LEU A 21 13.30 5.58 15.84
C LEU A 21 11.90 5.37 16.42
N ASP A 22 11.72 4.34 17.23
CA ASP A 22 10.50 4.14 18.01
C ASP A 22 10.50 5.07 19.24
N THR A 23 10.21 6.34 18.96
CA THR A 23 10.10 7.38 19.98
C THR A 23 8.70 7.98 19.99
N ASP A 24 8.28 8.53 21.13
CA ASP A 24 7.00 9.22 21.26
C ASP A 24 7.12 10.73 20.99
N TRP A 25 8.24 11.15 20.41
CA TRP A 25 8.49 12.52 19.99
C TRP A 25 9.07 12.58 18.59
N PHE A 26 8.93 13.72 17.94
CA PHE A 26 9.54 14.01 16.65
C PHE A 26 10.02 15.47 16.60
N THR A 27 11.02 15.75 15.76
CA THR A 27 11.44 17.11 15.50
C THR A 27 10.62 17.73 14.37
N LYS A 28 10.41 19.04 14.38
CA LYS A 28 9.72 19.76 13.30
C LYS A 28 10.41 19.58 11.93
N SER A 29 11.72 19.37 11.94
CA SER A 29 12.53 19.14 10.73
C SER A 29 12.52 17.70 10.25
N TYR A 30 11.85 16.78 10.96
CA TYR A 30 11.85 15.38 10.55
C TYR A 30 11.13 15.18 9.21
N GLN A 31 11.89 14.69 8.24
CA GLN A 31 11.38 14.40 6.90
C GLN A 31 10.65 13.05 6.90
N THR A 32 9.39 13.07 6.49
CA THR A 32 8.55 11.86 6.38
C THR A 32 8.64 11.21 5.00
N ARG A 33 9.59 11.64 4.18
CA ARG A 33 9.83 11.14 2.83
C ARG A 33 11.33 10.94 2.61
N SER A 34 11.69 9.93 1.83
CA SER A 34 13.07 9.58 1.51
C SER A 34 13.17 9.00 0.11
N ASN A 35 14.17 9.41 -0.67
CA ASN A 35 14.51 8.80 -1.96
C ASN A 35 15.34 7.52 -1.82
N LEU A 36 15.74 7.16 -0.60
CA LEU A 36 16.52 5.95 -0.34
C LEU A 36 15.56 4.76 -0.21
N ALA A 37 15.68 3.77 -1.10
CA ALA A 37 14.88 2.56 -1.10
C ALA A 37 14.91 1.80 0.25
N THR A 38 16.02 1.88 0.98
CA THR A 38 16.15 1.27 2.31
C THR A 38 15.36 1.99 3.42
N ARG A 39 14.76 3.15 3.13
CA ARG A 39 14.05 3.99 4.11
C ARG A 39 12.65 4.39 3.70
N ASN A 40 12.22 4.03 2.49
CA ASN A 40 10.91 4.37 1.94
C ASN A 40 10.04 3.11 1.74
N MET A 41 8.92 3.25 1.01
CA MET A 41 7.97 2.17 0.83
C MET A 41 8.52 0.97 0.07
N VAL A 42 9.58 1.14 -0.73
CA VAL A 42 10.28 0.03 -1.40
C VAL A 42 10.75 -1.01 -0.38
N ARG A 43 11.29 -0.58 0.78
CA ARG A 43 11.75 -1.50 1.82
C ARG A 43 10.61 -2.37 2.38
N VAL A 44 9.41 -1.80 2.49
CA VAL A 44 8.21 -2.56 2.91
C VAL A 44 7.79 -3.53 1.81
N GLY A 45 7.78 -3.05 0.56
CA GLY A 45 7.49 -3.88 -0.61
C GLY A 45 8.45 -5.06 -0.74
N ASP A 46 9.75 -4.88 -0.52
CA ASP A 46 10.76 -5.95 -0.54
C ASP A 46 10.40 -7.10 0.39
N GLU A 47 9.94 -6.81 1.61
CA GLU A 47 9.51 -7.84 2.56
C GLU A 47 8.24 -8.58 2.10
N ILE A 48 7.27 -7.84 1.56
CA ILE A 48 6.03 -8.44 1.03
C ILE A 48 6.38 -9.36 -0.14
N VAL A 49 7.20 -8.90 -1.07
CA VAL A 49 7.63 -9.67 -2.24
C VAL A 49 8.37 -10.94 -1.81
N ALA A 50 9.33 -10.82 -0.88
CA ALA A 50 10.08 -11.96 -0.38
C ALA A 50 9.17 -13.05 0.22
N GLN A 51 8.14 -12.67 0.99
CA GLN A 51 7.18 -13.61 1.56
C GLN A 51 6.27 -14.24 0.50
N LEU A 52 5.81 -13.47 -0.47
CA LEU A 52 4.99 -13.98 -1.56
C LEU A 52 5.78 -14.95 -2.46
N GLU A 53 7.05 -14.63 -2.77
CA GLU A 53 7.93 -15.51 -3.54
C GLU A 53 8.26 -16.81 -2.79
N ALA A 54 8.46 -16.71 -1.46
CA ALA A 54 8.65 -17.88 -0.61
C ALA A 54 7.41 -18.78 -0.58
N ALA A 55 6.21 -18.18 -0.69
CA ALA A 55 4.95 -18.90 -0.82
C ALA A 55 4.69 -19.45 -2.24
N GLY A 56 5.61 -19.23 -3.20
CA GLY A 56 5.55 -19.78 -4.56
C GLY A 56 4.87 -18.88 -5.61
N PHE A 57 4.52 -17.65 -5.26
CA PHE A 57 3.97 -16.70 -6.21
C PHE A 57 5.08 -16.08 -7.08
N ALA A 58 4.73 -15.73 -8.32
CA ALA A 58 5.57 -14.91 -9.17
C ALA A 58 5.10 -13.46 -9.04
N VAL A 59 6.00 -12.58 -8.59
CA VAL A 59 5.69 -11.20 -8.22
C VAL A 59 6.54 -10.24 -9.03
N ILE A 60 5.94 -9.13 -9.46
CA ILE A 60 6.67 -7.96 -9.93
C ILE A 60 6.72 -6.96 -8.77
N HIS A 61 7.89 -6.45 -8.45
CA HIS A 61 8.05 -5.31 -7.56
C HIS A 61 8.47 -4.08 -8.36
N ASP A 62 7.58 -3.11 -8.49
CA ASP A 62 7.91 -1.84 -9.10
C ASP A 62 8.44 -0.87 -8.03
N THR A 63 9.71 -0.53 -8.16
CA THR A 63 10.44 0.32 -7.20
C THR A 63 10.65 1.75 -7.70
N LYS A 64 10.01 2.10 -8.82
CA LYS A 64 10.14 3.43 -9.42
C LYS A 64 9.57 4.51 -8.51
N ILE A 65 10.24 5.66 -8.44
CA ILE A 65 9.75 6.82 -7.70
C ILE A 65 8.76 7.59 -8.57
N TYR A 66 7.48 7.60 -8.17
CA TYR A 66 6.41 8.32 -8.86
C TYR A 66 6.11 9.68 -8.25
N ASP A 67 6.47 9.90 -6.99
CA ASP A 67 6.19 11.09 -6.20
C ASP A 67 7.40 12.00 -5.96
N ALA A 68 8.38 11.98 -6.89
CA ALA A 68 9.43 13.00 -6.93
C ALA A 68 8.82 14.42 -6.95
N THR A 69 7.66 14.56 -7.61
CA THR A 69 6.71 15.67 -7.45
C THR A 69 5.42 15.06 -6.93
N TYR A 70 4.89 15.55 -5.80
CA TYR A 70 3.69 14.99 -5.17
C TYR A 70 2.47 15.01 -6.10
N ASN A 71 2.18 16.18 -6.68
CA ASN A 71 1.06 16.31 -7.61
C ASN A 71 1.31 15.48 -8.89
N GLY A 72 0.29 14.74 -9.29
CA GLY A 72 0.34 13.86 -10.48
C GLY A 72 1.04 12.52 -10.25
N ALA A 73 1.36 12.15 -9.02
CA ALA A 73 1.96 10.84 -8.71
C ALA A 73 1.06 9.68 -9.17
N TYR A 74 -0.25 9.80 -8.95
CA TYR A 74 -1.23 8.79 -9.37
C TYR A 74 -1.25 8.60 -10.89
N TYR A 75 -1.26 9.65 -11.69
CA TYR A 75 -1.21 9.53 -13.16
C TYR A 75 0.07 8.83 -13.64
N ARG A 76 1.21 9.15 -13.01
CA ARG A 76 2.48 8.50 -13.39
C ARG A 76 2.53 7.02 -13.00
N SER A 77 1.93 6.63 -11.89
CA SER A 77 1.82 5.22 -11.51
C SER A 77 0.80 4.49 -12.37
N GLU A 78 -0.33 5.11 -12.72
CA GLU A 78 -1.34 4.58 -13.63
C GLU A 78 -0.73 4.20 -14.99
N ASP A 79 -0.03 5.14 -15.65
CA ASP A 79 0.68 4.86 -16.92
C ASP A 79 1.59 3.63 -16.82
N ALA A 80 2.29 3.47 -15.70
CA ALA A 80 3.18 2.33 -15.50
C ALA A 80 2.40 1.02 -15.26
N ILE A 81 1.32 1.07 -14.50
CA ILE A 81 0.47 -0.10 -14.21
C ILE A 81 -0.17 -0.60 -15.51
N GLU A 82 -0.72 0.29 -16.34
CA GLU A 82 -1.26 -0.07 -17.64
C GLU A 82 -0.21 -0.75 -18.52
N ALA A 83 1.03 -0.24 -18.54
CA ALA A 83 2.12 -0.87 -19.26
C ALA A 83 2.45 -2.28 -18.73
N TYR A 84 2.39 -2.48 -17.39
CA TYR A 84 2.55 -3.81 -16.79
C TYR A 84 1.42 -4.75 -17.17
N GLN A 85 0.16 -4.32 -17.08
CA GLN A 85 -1.00 -5.13 -17.45
C GLN A 85 -0.96 -5.54 -18.92
N LYS A 86 -0.56 -4.61 -19.80
CA LYS A 86 -0.38 -4.89 -21.23
C LYS A 86 0.74 -5.90 -21.49
N LYS A 87 1.84 -5.82 -20.76
CA LYS A 87 2.98 -6.72 -20.87
C LYS A 87 2.72 -8.08 -20.24
N TYR A 88 1.97 -8.11 -19.16
CA TYR A 88 1.69 -9.28 -18.34
C TYR A 88 0.17 -9.45 -18.11
N PRO A 89 -0.58 -9.87 -19.15
CA PRO A 89 -2.04 -9.95 -19.09
C PRO A 89 -2.57 -10.97 -18.07
N GLN A 90 -1.70 -11.78 -17.49
CA GLN A 90 -2.03 -12.72 -16.42
C GLN A 90 -1.92 -12.12 -15.00
N LEU A 91 -1.62 -10.84 -14.85
CA LEU A 91 -1.68 -10.14 -13.56
C LEU A 91 -3.12 -10.18 -13.03
N GLN A 92 -3.26 -10.60 -11.77
CA GLN A 92 -4.55 -10.76 -11.09
C GLN A 92 -4.69 -9.87 -9.87
N VAL A 93 -3.57 -9.58 -9.20
CA VAL A 93 -3.56 -8.78 -7.97
C VAL A 93 -2.55 -7.65 -8.12
N LEU A 94 -3.03 -6.44 -7.92
CA LEU A 94 -2.23 -5.22 -7.95
C LEU A 94 -2.40 -4.51 -6.62
N LEU A 95 -1.29 -4.29 -5.90
CA LEU A 95 -1.30 -3.69 -4.58
C LEU A 95 -0.44 -2.43 -4.56
N ASP A 96 -1.07 -1.31 -4.29
CA ASP A 96 -0.41 -0.04 -4.02
C ASP A 96 -0.10 0.07 -2.53
N ILE A 97 1.17 -0.07 -2.17
CA ILE A 97 1.59 -0.10 -0.78
C ILE A 97 2.04 1.29 -0.34
N HIS A 98 1.32 1.81 0.63
CA HIS A 98 1.52 3.11 1.26
C HIS A 98 1.79 2.99 2.75
N ARG A 99 2.18 4.08 3.38
CA ARG A 99 2.01 4.29 4.82
C ARG A 99 0.94 5.37 5.03
N ASP A 100 0.29 5.35 6.18
CA ASP A 100 -0.64 6.40 6.57
C ASP A 100 0.08 7.52 7.36
N ALA A 101 -0.44 8.75 7.30
CA ALA A 101 0.05 9.88 8.07
C ALA A 101 -1.14 10.58 8.73
N ILE A 102 -1.28 10.40 10.04
CA ILE A 102 -2.33 11.02 10.82
C ILE A 102 -1.71 12.11 11.66
N GLN A 103 -1.95 13.36 11.28
CA GLN A 103 -1.49 14.52 11.99
C GLN A 103 -2.70 15.37 12.39
N THR A 104 -2.90 15.61 13.67
CA THR A 104 -4.03 16.37 14.21
C THR A 104 -3.72 17.85 14.32
N ASN A 105 -2.45 18.20 14.48
CA ASN A 105 -1.93 19.56 14.55
C ASN A 105 -0.40 19.56 14.35
N ASP A 106 0.25 20.70 14.41
CA ASP A 106 1.69 20.83 14.18
C ASP A 106 2.58 20.08 15.17
N THR A 107 2.03 19.66 16.30
CA THR A 107 2.76 19.01 17.40
C THR A 107 2.34 17.59 17.67
N THR A 108 1.27 17.11 17.04
CA THR A 108 0.70 15.80 17.34
C THR A 108 0.51 14.93 16.10
N ARG A 109 1.21 13.79 16.09
CA ARG A 109 1.06 12.72 15.11
C ARG A 109 0.57 11.45 15.80
N ILE A 110 -0.34 10.74 15.17
CA ILE A 110 -0.88 9.48 15.70
C ILE A 110 -0.16 8.32 15.01
N LYS A 111 0.33 7.38 15.82
CA LYS A 111 0.91 6.11 15.35
C LYS A 111 -0.08 4.98 15.68
N PRO A 112 -0.93 4.52 14.75
CA PRO A 112 -1.73 3.32 14.98
C PRO A 112 -0.80 2.10 15.12
N VAL A 113 -0.78 1.51 16.31
CA VAL A 113 0.13 0.41 16.67
C VAL A 113 -0.66 -0.75 17.27
N ALA A 114 -0.37 -1.96 16.80
CA ALA A 114 -0.77 -3.21 17.44
C ALA A 114 0.42 -3.87 18.14
N THR A 115 0.15 -4.76 19.08
CA THR A 115 1.16 -5.66 19.64
C THR A 115 0.89 -7.06 19.16
N ILE A 116 1.77 -7.56 18.29
CA ILE A 116 1.65 -8.88 17.68
C ILE A 116 2.82 -9.74 18.18
N ASN A 117 2.53 -10.86 18.82
CA ASN A 117 3.54 -11.75 19.41
C ASN A 117 4.57 -11.00 20.28
N GLY A 118 4.08 -10.04 21.09
CA GLY A 118 4.92 -9.24 21.99
C GLY A 118 5.74 -8.14 21.32
N LYS A 119 5.59 -7.93 20.01
CA LYS A 119 6.29 -6.87 19.25
C LYS A 119 5.32 -5.82 18.75
N LYS A 120 5.74 -4.58 18.75
CA LYS A 120 4.98 -3.48 18.13
C LYS A 120 4.97 -3.65 16.60
N ALA A 121 3.80 -3.48 16.01
CA ALA A 121 3.58 -3.46 14.57
C ALA A 121 2.72 -2.26 14.18
N ALA A 122 3.01 -1.62 13.06
CA ALA A 122 2.10 -0.64 12.49
C ALA A 122 0.80 -1.34 12.11
N GLN A 123 -0.35 -0.78 12.50
CA GLN A 123 -1.63 -1.30 12.06
C GLN A 123 -1.82 -1.09 10.56
N ILE A 124 -2.49 -2.04 9.91
CA ILE A 124 -2.77 -2.04 8.48
C ILE A 124 -4.21 -1.60 8.25
N MET A 125 -4.42 -0.77 7.23
CA MET A 125 -5.74 -0.42 6.71
C MET A 125 -5.80 -0.74 5.23
N ILE A 126 -6.81 -1.49 4.82
CA ILE A 126 -7.08 -1.72 3.41
C ILE A 126 -8.05 -0.64 2.94
N ILE A 127 -7.75 -0.01 1.81
CA ILE A 127 -8.65 0.92 1.14
C ILE A 127 -9.25 0.19 -0.07
N SER A 128 -10.57 0.17 -0.16
CA SER A 128 -11.31 -0.34 -1.31
C SER A 128 -12.26 0.73 -1.80
N GLY A 129 -12.07 1.16 -3.04
CA GLY A 129 -12.95 2.13 -3.67
C GLY A 129 -14.23 1.50 -4.21
N CYS A 130 -15.21 2.34 -4.54
CA CYS A 130 -16.41 1.94 -5.26
C CYS A 130 -17.00 3.09 -6.07
N GLU A 131 -17.85 2.74 -7.01
CA GLU A 131 -18.70 3.69 -7.73
C GLU A 131 -19.70 4.39 -6.82
N GLY A 132 -20.22 5.52 -7.27
CA GLY A 132 -21.15 6.39 -6.56
C GLY A 132 -20.49 7.69 -6.10
N GLY A 133 -21.28 8.67 -5.64
CA GLY A 133 -20.76 9.97 -5.20
C GLY A 133 -19.97 10.75 -6.27
N GLY A 134 -20.25 10.49 -7.57
CA GLY A 134 -19.54 11.09 -8.70
C GLY A 134 -18.40 10.22 -9.27
N VAL A 135 -18.08 9.09 -8.65
CA VAL A 135 -17.16 8.09 -9.20
C VAL A 135 -17.92 7.19 -10.17
N THR A 136 -17.44 7.12 -11.42
CA THR A 136 -17.97 6.30 -12.52
C THR A 136 -16.82 5.52 -13.15
N ASP A 137 -17.17 4.58 -14.02
CA ASP A 137 -16.19 3.79 -14.78
C ASP A 137 -15.23 2.98 -13.90
N PHE A 138 -15.77 2.38 -12.84
CA PHE A 138 -15.04 1.50 -11.96
C PHE A 138 -15.77 0.15 -11.79
N PRO A 139 -15.97 -0.60 -12.91
CA PRO A 139 -16.91 -1.73 -12.94
C PRO A 139 -16.51 -2.87 -12.01
N ASP A 140 -15.24 -3.08 -11.78
CA ASP A 140 -14.69 -4.22 -11.05
C ASP A 140 -14.57 -3.99 -9.54
N TRP A 141 -15.03 -2.88 -9.00
CA TRP A 141 -14.90 -2.54 -7.59
C TRP A 141 -15.46 -3.62 -6.63
N ARG A 142 -16.48 -4.40 -7.06
CA ARG A 142 -17.04 -5.49 -6.25
C ARG A 142 -16.08 -6.66 -6.08
N TYR A 143 -15.23 -6.94 -7.09
CA TYR A 143 -14.18 -7.96 -6.97
C TYR A 143 -13.07 -7.46 -6.04
N ASN A 144 -12.69 -6.20 -6.15
CA ASN A 144 -11.73 -5.56 -5.26
C ASN A 144 -12.21 -5.60 -3.81
N LEU A 145 -13.46 -5.24 -3.55
CA LEU A 145 -14.06 -5.32 -2.21
C LEU A 145 -14.09 -6.75 -1.67
N ARG A 146 -14.43 -7.73 -2.51
CA ARG A 146 -14.43 -9.15 -2.10
C ARG A 146 -13.02 -9.59 -1.69
N PHE A 147 -12.01 -9.25 -2.49
CA PHE A 147 -10.63 -9.55 -2.16
C PHE A 147 -10.19 -8.85 -0.87
N ALA A 148 -10.47 -7.56 -0.74
CA ALA A 148 -10.14 -6.76 0.43
C ALA A 148 -10.78 -7.31 1.71
N THR A 149 -12.06 -7.70 1.67
CA THR A 149 -12.75 -8.28 2.83
C THR A 149 -12.21 -9.64 3.23
N GLN A 150 -11.84 -10.50 2.28
CA GLN A 150 -11.20 -11.79 2.58
C GLN A 150 -9.81 -11.59 3.20
N LEU A 151 -9.01 -10.68 2.65
CA LEU A 151 -7.70 -10.36 3.19
C LEU A 151 -7.82 -9.78 4.61
N GLN A 152 -8.74 -8.82 4.82
CA GLN A 152 -9.06 -8.27 6.14
C GLN A 152 -9.38 -9.37 7.15
N LYS A 153 -10.28 -10.28 6.78
CA LYS A 153 -10.72 -11.39 7.64
C LYS A 153 -9.55 -12.28 8.03
N ILE A 154 -8.78 -12.75 7.05
CA ILE A 154 -7.66 -13.68 7.30
C ILE A 154 -6.59 -13.01 8.16
N CYS A 155 -6.28 -11.74 7.90
CA CYS A 155 -5.30 -11.00 8.70
C CYS A 155 -5.76 -10.83 10.14
N GLU A 156 -7.03 -10.50 10.37
CA GLU A 156 -7.57 -10.31 11.73
C GLU A 156 -7.69 -11.63 12.50
N GLU A 157 -8.05 -12.72 11.83
CA GLU A 157 -8.07 -14.07 12.42
C GLU A 157 -6.66 -14.56 12.79
N SER A 158 -5.65 -14.23 11.97
CA SER A 158 -4.27 -14.65 12.20
C SER A 158 -3.53 -13.74 13.19
N TYR A 159 -3.85 -12.45 13.19
CA TYR A 159 -3.17 -11.41 13.97
C TYR A 159 -4.19 -10.43 14.55
N PRO A 160 -4.96 -10.81 15.58
CA PRO A 160 -5.99 -9.97 16.16
C PRO A 160 -5.49 -8.59 16.56
N GLY A 161 -6.20 -7.54 16.14
CA GLY A 161 -5.84 -6.15 16.39
C GLY A 161 -4.82 -5.54 15.44
N LEU A 162 -4.30 -6.31 14.46
CA LEU A 162 -3.40 -5.78 13.43
C LEU A 162 -4.14 -4.88 12.45
N MET A 163 -5.37 -5.25 12.10
CA MET A 163 -6.13 -4.53 11.09
C MET A 163 -6.92 -3.37 11.68
N ARG A 164 -6.87 -2.23 11.02
CA ARG A 164 -7.87 -1.17 11.18
C ARG A 164 -9.11 -1.55 10.39
N PRO A 165 -10.28 -0.95 10.69
CA PRO A 165 -11.47 -1.17 9.85
C PRO A 165 -11.18 -0.91 8.37
N LEU A 166 -11.70 -1.77 7.49
CA LEU A 166 -11.62 -1.58 6.05
C LEU A 166 -12.20 -0.20 5.68
N TYR A 167 -11.43 0.59 4.94
CA TYR A 167 -11.91 1.88 4.45
C TYR A 167 -12.58 1.71 3.08
N PHE A 168 -13.88 1.60 3.09
CA PHE A 168 -14.71 1.45 1.89
C PHE A 168 -15.43 2.77 1.59
N CYS A 169 -15.21 3.33 0.41
CA CYS A 169 -15.76 4.65 0.08
C CYS A 169 -15.85 4.87 -1.44
N ASN A 170 -16.65 5.88 -1.84
CA ASN A 170 -16.72 6.34 -3.22
C ASN A 170 -15.41 7.04 -3.59
N ARG A 171 -14.45 6.26 -4.04
CA ARG A 171 -13.11 6.72 -4.41
C ARG A 171 -12.54 5.88 -5.52
N GLN A 172 -11.77 6.55 -6.35
CA GLN A 172 -10.98 5.98 -7.41
C GLN A 172 -9.61 6.64 -7.33
N TYR A 173 -8.56 5.88 -7.48
CA TYR A 173 -7.19 6.38 -7.50
C TYR A 173 -6.59 6.20 -8.90
N ASN A 174 -5.69 5.24 -9.08
CA ASN A 174 -4.96 4.98 -10.30
C ASN A 174 -5.34 3.66 -10.98
N MET A 175 -6.45 3.06 -10.59
CA MET A 175 -6.96 1.80 -11.17
C MET A 175 -8.47 1.90 -11.36
N HIS A 176 -8.91 1.48 -12.52
CA HIS A 176 -10.33 1.44 -12.95
C HIS A 176 -10.87 0.02 -12.91
#